data_5ecf9386ca5dfcbf5ea0899a277aff7a
#
_entry.id   5ecf9386ca5dfcbf5ea0899a277aff7a
#
_cell.length_a   1.000
_cell.length_b   1.000
_cell.length_c   1.000
_cell.angle_alpha   90.00
_cell.angle_beta   90.00
_cell.angle_gamma   90.00
#
_symmetry.space_group_name_H-M   'P 1'
#
loop_
_entity.id
_entity.type
_entity.pdbx_description
1 polymer ?
#
loop_
_entity_poly.entity_id
_entity_poly.type
_entity_poly.pdbx_seq_one_letter_code
_entity_poly.pdbx_strand_id
1 'polypeptide(L)'
;SEITEFFADAGYAAVAPGLFDRIERGFHAGHDPDGVQKGISAVKASPWKQVISDVQAAIDALPKPVYVTGFCYGGAATWMAAAKCRGLNAAACFYGRLIADLLDAKPAIPTMLHYGAHDTSIPPENYERVRLAAPDSPLYLYDAGHGFCRKGSSDFDGVARDLALSRTL
;
A
#
# COMPACT_ATOMS: atom_id res chain seq x y z
N SER A 1 9.81 10.40 -4.43
CA SER A 1 8.54 10.27 -5.18
C SER A 1 7.55 11.32 -4.70
N GLU A 2 6.55 11.64 -5.52
CA GLU A 2 5.50 12.61 -5.17
C GLU A 2 4.83 12.30 -3.81
N ILE A 3 4.58 11.04 -3.50
CA ILE A 3 4.02 10.63 -2.21
C ILE A 3 5.01 10.86 -1.06
N THR A 4 6.29 10.58 -1.29
CA THR A 4 7.33 10.83 -0.28
C THR A 4 7.46 12.34 0.01
N GLU A 5 7.38 13.17 -1.04
CA GLU A 5 7.38 14.62 -0.94
C GLU A 5 6.14 15.13 -0.19
N PHE A 6 4.95 14.60 -0.51
CA PHE A 6 3.71 14.94 0.20
C PHE A 6 3.83 14.73 1.73
N PHE A 7 4.37 13.59 2.16
CA PHE A 7 4.56 13.34 3.60
C PHE A 7 5.70 14.19 4.19
N ALA A 8 6.75 14.46 3.41
CA ALA A 8 7.83 15.35 3.85
C ALA A 8 7.33 16.78 4.07
N ASP A 9 6.49 17.30 3.17
CA ASP A 9 5.85 18.62 3.29
C ASP A 9 4.91 18.70 4.52
N ALA A 10 4.31 17.56 4.89
CA ALA A 10 3.52 17.43 6.11
C ALA A 10 4.37 17.26 7.39
N GLY A 11 5.71 17.29 7.30
CA GLY A 11 6.63 17.26 8.43
C GLY A 11 7.13 15.87 8.82
N TYR A 12 6.91 14.85 8.00
CA TYR A 12 7.40 13.49 8.27
C TYR A 12 8.76 13.23 7.61
N ALA A 13 9.63 12.48 8.29
CA ALA A 13 10.77 11.84 7.65
C ALA A 13 10.26 10.63 6.85
N ALA A 14 10.19 10.75 5.51
CA ALA A 14 9.61 9.74 4.65
C ALA A 14 10.68 8.94 3.88
N VAL A 15 10.57 7.61 3.92
CA VAL A 15 11.43 6.68 3.19
C VAL A 15 10.59 5.68 2.41
N ALA A 16 11.01 5.34 1.19
CA ALA A 16 10.38 4.32 0.36
C ALA A 16 11.41 3.20 0.10
N PRO A 17 11.27 2.02 0.75
CA PRO A 17 12.18 0.90 0.49
C PRO A 17 11.96 0.31 -0.91
N GLY A 18 13.05 -0.08 -1.57
CA GLY A 18 13.01 -0.77 -2.87
C GLY A 18 12.63 -2.23 -2.69
N LEU A 19 11.34 -2.56 -2.68
CA LEU A 19 10.82 -3.91 -2.39
C LEU A 19 11.32 -4.99 -3.36
N PHE A 20 11.80 -4.61 -4.54
CA PHE A 20 12.29 -5.53 -5.57
C PHE A 20 13.80 -5.46 -5.79
N ASP A 21 14.54 -4.69 -5.00
CA ASP A 21 15.98 -4.53 -5.14
C ASP A 21 16.77 -5.83 -4.95
N ARG A 22 16.18 -6.83 -4.29
CA ARG A 22 16.75 -8.18 -4.17
C ARG A 22 16.69 -8.97 -5.47
N ILE A 23 15.78 -8.60 -6.39
CA ILE A 23 15.66 -9.20 -7.71
C ILE A 23 16.52 -8.45 -8.71
N GLU A 24 16.36 -7.14 -8.75
CA GLU A 24 17.07 -6.23 -9.64
C GLU A 24 17.28 -4.90 -8.91
N ARG A 25 18.54 -4.54 -8.63
CA ARG A 25 18.84 -3.29 -7.92
C ARG A 25 18.37 -2.08 -8.72
N GLY A 26 17.60 -1.20 -8.08
CA GLY A 26 16.97 -0.07 -8.75
C GLY A 26 15.83 -0.48 -9.68
N PHE A 27 15.14 -1.58 -9.37
CA PHE A 27 14.04 -2.11 -10.15
C PHE A 27 13.06 -1.02 -10.59
N HIS A 28 12.85 -0.97 -11.89
CA HIS A 28 11.85 -0.10 -12.49
C HIS A 28 11.01 -0.88 -13.50
N ALA A 29 9.69 -0.68 -13.44
CA ALA A 29 8.75 -1.23 -14.40
C ALA A 29 7.81 -0.11 -14.88
N GLY A 30 7.61 -0.03 -16.18
CA GLY A 30 6.64 0.86 -16.80
C GLY A 30 5.19 0.46 -16.46
N HIS A 31 4.25 1.26 -16.96
CA HIS A 31 2.82 0.98 -16.83
C HIS A 31 2.20 0.49 -18.15
N ASP A 32 3.03 0.26 -19.16
CA ASP A 32 2.67 -0.46 -20.37
C ASP A 32 2.50 -1.97 -20.07
N PRO A 33 1.93 -2.75 -20.99
CA PRO A 33 1.70 -4.18 -20.76
C PRO A 33 2.95 -4.96 -20.36
N ASP A 34 4.11 -4.65 -20.94
CA ASP A 34 5.37 -5.32 -20.64
C ASP A 34 5.88 -4.96 -19.24
N GLY A 35 5.81 -3.67 -18.87
CA GLY A 35 6.15 -3.19 -17.53
C GLY A 35 5.25 -3.79 -16.45
N VAL A 36 3.94 -3.90 -16.72
CA VAL A 36 3.00 -4.58 -15.80
C VAL A 36 3.38 -6.06 -15.65
N GLN A 37 3.72 -6.76 -16.73
CA GLN A 37 4.16 -8.17 -16.68
C GLN A 37 5.48 -8.32 -15.91
N LYS A 38 6.44 -7.41 -16.11
CA LYS A 38 7.69 -7.35 -15.33
C LYS A 38 7.39 -7.18 -13.84
N GLY A 39 6.48 -6.27 -13.48
CA GLY A 39 6.04 -6.05 -12.10
C GLY A 39 5.39 -7.28 -11.47
N ILE A 40 4.47 -7.93 -12.19
CA ILE A 40 3.81 -9.17 -11.73
C ILE A 40 4.86 -10.28 -11.48
N SER A 41 5.83 -10.42 -12.36
CA SER A 41 6.92 -11.40 -12.21
C SER A 41 7.77 -11.11 -10.98
N ALA A 42 8.09 -9.84 -10.72
CA ALA A 42 8.81 -9.42 -9.53
C ALA A 42 8.02 -9.70 -8.23
N VAL A 43 6.71 -9.43 -8.23
CA VAL A 43 5.82 -9.78 -7.09
C VAL A 43 5.86 -11.28 -6.82
N LYS A 44 5.72 -12.13 -7.85
CA LYS A 44 5.76 -13.59 -7.72
C LYS A 44 7.11 -14.10 -7.21
N ALA A 45 8.20 -13.43 -7.58
CA ALA A 45 9.56 -13.78 -7.15
C ALA A 45 9.93 -13.22 -5.77
N SER A 46 9.08 -12.40 -5.14
CA SER A 46 9.32 -11.77 -3.84
C SER A 46 8.49 -12.43 -2.74
N PRO A 47 9.05 -13.40 -2.00
CA PRO A 47 8.34 -14.03 -0.88
C PRO A 47 8.01 -12.99 0.21
N TRP A 48 6.82 -13.07 0.80
CA TRP A 48 6.38 -12.17 1.87
C TRP A 48 7.39 -12.05 3.01
N LYS A 49 8.10 -13.12 3.35
CA LYS A 49 9.14 -13.09 4.38
C LYS A 49 10.25 -12.07 4.06
N GLN A 50 10.66 -11.95 2.80
CA GLN A 50 11.67 -10.97 2.38
C GLN A 50 11.09 -9.56 2.40
N VAL A 51 9.90 -9.36 1.84
CA VAL A 51 9.22 -8.07 1.84
C VAL A 51 9.07 -7.51 3.26
N ILE A 52 8.60 -8.36 4.19
CA ILE A 52 8.45 -7.99 5.61
C ILE A 52 9.80 -7.65 6.25
N SER A 53 10.86 -8.40 5.93
CA SER A 53 12.21 -8.12 6.43
C SER A 53 12.74 -6.77 5.95
N ASP A 54 12.51 -6.43 4.68
CA ASP A 54 12.97 -5.15 4.11
C ASP A 54 12.17 -3.96 4.66
N VAL A 55 10.86 -4.13 4.85
CA VAL A 55 10.01 -3.12 5.51
C VAL A 55 10.43 -2.96 6.98
N GLN A 56 10.70 -4.05 7.71
CA GLN A 56 11.18 -3.98 9.09
C GLN A 56 12.50 -3.23 9.20
N ALA A 57 13.45 -3.48 8.29
CA ALA A 57 14.72 -2.75 8.26
C ALA A 57 14.53 -1.23 8.04
N ALA A 58 13.58 -0.85 7.19
CA ALA A 58 13.22 0.56 6.99
C ALA A 58 12.58 1.18 8.25
N ILE A 59 11.72 0.44 8.94
CA ILE A 59 11.11 0.87 10.21
C ILE A 59 12.17 1.09 11.29
N ASP A 60 13.13 0.16 11.39
CA ASP A 60 14.18 0.22 12.40
C ASP A 60 15.18 1.38 12.19
N ALA A 61 15.28 1.86 10.96
CA ALA A 61 16.12 3.00 10.59
C ALA A 61 15.47 4.37 10.85
N LEU A 62 14.17 4.43 11.15
CA LEU A 62 13.44 5.68 11.35
C LEU A 62 13.27 6.04 12.82
N PRO A 63 13.28 7.35 13.17
CA PRO A 63 12.89 7.80 14.49
C PRO A 63 11.41 7.52 14.77
N LYS A 64 11.09 7.22 16.03
CA LYS A 64 9.71 6.97 16.47
C LYS A 64 8.96 8.29 16.70
N PRO A 65 7.63 8.33 16.47
CA PRO A 65 6.74 7.24 16.02
C PRO A 65 6.89 6.95 14.51
N VAL A 66 6.66 5.69 14.09
CA VAL A 66 6.70 5.27 12.67
C VAL A 66 5.33 4.83 12.18
N TYR A 67 4.97 5.29 11.00
CA TYR A 67 3.74 4.95 10.28
C TYR A 67 4.09 4.33 8.94
N VAL A 68 3.22 3.48 8.42
CA VAL A 68 3.43 2.86 7.12
C VAL A 68 2.24 3.10 6.21
N THR A 69 2.51 3.46 4.97
CA THR A 69 1.51 3.56 3.91
C THR A 69 2.02 2.93 2.63
N GLY A 70 1.12 2.41 1.82
CA GLY A 70 1.49 1.80 0.55
C GLY A 70 0.32 1.69 -0.41
N PHE A 71 0.65 1.60 -1.69
CA PHE A 71 -0.25 1.73 -2.82
C PHE A 71 -0.18 0.48 -3.70
N CYS A 72 -1.32 -0.03 -4.16
CA CYS A 72 -1.41 -1.24 -4.96
C CYS A 72 -0.72 -2.43 -4.29
N TYR A 73 0.36 -3.00 -4.85
CA TYR A 73 1.18 -4.02 -4.18
C TYR A 73 1.71 -3.52 -2.83
N GLY A 74 2.14 -2.26 -2.77
CA GLY A 74 2.55 -1.60 -1.53
C GLY A 74 1.43 -1.55 -0.48
N GLY A 75 0.16 -1.46 -0.89
CA GLY A 75 -0.98 -1.55 0.02
C GLY A 75 -1.07 -2.92 0.70
N ALA A 76 -0.83 -4.01 -0.04
CA ALA A 76 -0.75 -5.35 0.52
C ALA A 76 0.51 -5.54 1.39
N ALA A 77 1.65 -4.95 1.00
CA ALA A 77 2.86 -4.96 1.82
C ALA A 77 2.65 -4.21 3.15
N THR A 78 1.92 -3.10 3.12
CA THR A 78 1.50 -2.33 4.31
C THR A 78 0.61 -3.17 5.24
N TRP A 79 -0.38 -3.88 4.70
CA TRP A 79 -1.20 -4.82 5.46
C TRP A 79 -0.37 -5.89 6.16
N MET A 80 0.54 -6.51 5.42
CA MET A 80 1.45 -7.52 5.97
C MET A 80 2.40 -6.93 7.01
N ALA A 81 2.89 -5.71 6.81
CA ALA A 81 3.71 -5.00 7.80
C ALA A 81 2.92 -4.71 9.08
N ALA A 82 1.67 -4.25 8.96
CA ALA A 82 0.79 -4.00 10.10
C ALA A 82 0.51 -5.26 10.93
N ALA A 83 0.53 -6.44 10.29
CA ALA A 83 0.31 -7.72 10.95
C ALA A 83 1.60 -8.35 11.52
N LYS A 84 2.78 -8.08 10.95
CA LYS A 84 4.00 -8.85 11.21
C LYS A 84 5.20 -8.04 11.68
N CYS A 85 5.26 -6.73 11.36
CA CYS A 85 6.36 -5.87 11.77
C CYS A 85 6.15 -5.31 13.17
N ARG A 86 7.25 -4.90 13.80
CA ARG A 86 7.24 -4.27 15.11
C ARG A 86 7.63 -2.79 15.00
N GLY A 87 7.16 -1.99 15.96
CA GLY A 87 7.57 -0.59 16.04
C GLY A 87 6.79 0.34 15.12
N LEU A 88 5.66 -0.10 14.56
CA LEU A 88 4.71 0.71 13.85
C LEU A 88 3.61 1.23 14.79
N ASN A 89 3.16 2.45 14.54
CA ASN A 89 2.08 3.10 15.29
C ASN A 89 0.73 3.02 14.57
N ALA A 90 0.71 3.15 13.24
CA ALA A 90 -0.48 2.95 12.42
C ALA A 90 -0.12 2.65 10.96
N ALA A 91 -1.11 2.21 10.18
CA ALA A 91 -0.96 1.84 8.79
C ALA A 91 -2.13 2.36 7.93
N ALA A 92 -1.83 2.72 6.67
CA ALA A 92 -2.83 3.07 5.66
C ALA A 92 -2.59 2.31 4.36
N CYS A 93 -3.54 1.46 3.98
CA CYS A 93 -3.46 0.60 2.80
C CYS A 93 -4.31 1.18 1.66
N PHE A 94 -3.69 1.51 0.52
CA PHE A 94 -4.37 2.04 -0.64
C PHE A 94 -4.53 0.97 -1.72
N TYR A 95 -5.76 0.70 -2.11
CA TYR A 95 -6.18 -0.23 -3.19
C TYR A 95 -5.33 -1.50 -3.29
N GLY A 96 -5.10 -2.14 -2.15
CA GLY A 96 -4.30 -3.35 -2.02
C GLY A 96 -5.09 -4.59 -2.45
N ARG A 97 -5.06 -4.94 -3.75
CA ARG A 97 -5.81 -6.07 -4.29
C ARG A 97 -5.52 -7.39 -3.58
N LEU A 98 -4.24 -7.65 -3.26
CA LEU A 98 -3.84 -8.91 -2.64
C LEU A 98 -4.25 -9.06 -1.17
N ILE A 99 -4.75 -8.00 -0.53
CA ILE A 99 -5.19 -8.08 0.88
C ILE A 99 -6.27 -9.13 1.07
N ALA A 100 -7.20 -9.27 0.11
CA ALA A 100 -8.25 -10.27 0.15
C ALA A 100 -7.74 -11.74 0.18
N ASP A 101 -6.50 -11.96 -0.22
CA ASP A 101 -5.82 -13.27 -0.18
C ASP A 101 -4.91 -13.44 1.06
N LEU A 102 -4.83 -12.42 1.93
CA LEU A 102 -3.92 -12.34 3.07
C LEU A 102 -4.67 -12.19 4.41
N LEU A 103 -5.94 -12.55 4.46
CA LEU A 103 -6.83 -12.31 5.62
C LEU A 103 -6.46 -13.10 6.87
N ASP A 104 -5.64 -14.14 6.76
CA ASP A 104 -5.05 -14.85 7.91
C ASP A 104 -4.04 -13.99 8.68
N ALA A 105 -3.44 -12.99 8.00
CA ALA A 105 -2.55 -12.00 8.61
C ALA A 105 -3.34 -10.76 8.99
N LYS A 106 -3.86 -10.72 10.22
CA LYS A 106 -4.64 -9.56 10.71
C LYS A 106 -3.71 -8.47 11.23
N PRO A 107 -3.98 -7.19 10.93
CA PRO A 107 -3.26 -6.06 11.51
C PRO A 107 -3.26 -6.12 13.03
N ALA A 108 -2.11 -5.85 13.64
CA ALA A 108 -1.93 -5.77 15.09
C ALA A 108 -1.89 -4.32 15.61
N ILE A 109 -2.04 -3.34 14.69
CA ILE A 109 -2.01 -1.90 14.95
C ILE A 109 -3.18 -1.23 14.24
N PRO A 110 -3.58 0.00 14.63
CA PRO A 110 -4.59 0.76 13.91
C PRO A 110 -4.28 0.81 12.41
N THR A 111 -5.21 0.35 11.61
CA THR A 111 -5.02 0.23 10.16
C THR A 111 -6.27 0.72 9.42
N MET A 112 -6.10 1.56 8.42
CA MET A 112 -7.18 2.01 7.56
C MET A 112 -6.98 1.55 6.11
N LEU A 113 -8.08 1.48 5.37
CA LEU A 113 -8.11 0.98 3.99
C LEU A 113 -8.81 1.99 3.08
N HIS A 114 -8.23 2.23 1.92
CA HIS A 114 -8.74 3.13 0.90
C HIS A 114 -8.90 2.38 -0.42
N TYR A 115 -10.14 2.28 -0.92
CA TYR A 115 -10.47 1.60 -2.17
C TYR A 115 -11.28 2.49 -3.10
N GLY A 116 -11.13 2.29 -4.41
CA GLY A 116 -12.01 2.87 -5.41
C GLY A 116 -13.26 2.01 -5.59
N ALA A 117 -14.44 2.63 -5.61
CA ALA A 117 -15.70 1.92 -5.82
C ALA A 117 -15.86 1.39 -7.26
N HIS A 118 -15.12 1.97 -8.21
CA HIS A 118 -15.09 1.58 -9.62
C HIS A 118 -13.82 0.83 -10.02
N ASP A 119 -13.08 0.32 -9.03
CA ASP A 119 -11.86 -0.45 -9.26
C ASP A 119 -12.18 -1.83 -9.87
N THR A 120 -11.98 -1.97 -11.17
CA THR A 120 -12.23 -3.23 -11.88
C THR A 120 -11.27 -4.35 -11.50
N SER A 121 -10.14 -4.03 -10.87
CA SER A 121 -9.15 -5.00 -10.37
C SER A 121 -9.49 -5.50 -8.97
N ILE A 122 -10.37 -4.79 -8.24
CA ILE A 122 -10.77 -5.12 -6.85
C ILE A 122 -12.30 -5.06 -6.78
N PRO A 123 -12.98 -6.13 -7.20
CA PRO A 123 -14.43 -6.18 -7.19
C PRO A 123 -15.00 -6.08 -5.76
N PRO A 124 -16.27 -5.66 -5.60
CA PRO A 124 -16.91 -5.44 -4.31
C PRO A 124 -16.76 -6.59 -3.32
N GLU A 125 -16.86 -7.83 -3.77
CA GLU A 125 -16.70 -9.01 -2.93
C GLU A 125 -15.32 -9.08 -2.26
N ASN A 126 -14.26 -8.55 -2.87
CA ASN A 126 -12.92 -8.56 -2.31
C ASN A 126 -12.80 -7.60 -1.13
N TYR A 127 -13.19 -6.33 -1.29
CA TYR A 127 -13.08 -5.37 -0.17
C TYR A 127 -14.13 -5.65 0.91
N GLU A 128 -15.28 -6.26 0.58
CA GLU A 128 -16.24 -6.72 1.59
C GLU A 128 -15.68 -7.86 2.44
N ARG A 129 -14.97 -8.82 1.85
CA ARG A 129 -14.24 -9.85 2.60
C ARG A 129 -13.21 -9.24 3.55
N VAL A 130 -12.47 -8.24 3.09
CA VAL A 130 -11.49 -7.51 3.93
C VAL A 130 -12.22 -6.82 5.08
N ARG A 131 -13.31 -6.10 4.82
CA ARG A 131 -14.12 -5.41 5.83
C ARG A 131 -14.65 -6.36 6.90
N LEU A 132 -15.13 -7.54 6.50
CA LEU A 132 -15.63 -8.57 7.42
C LEU A 132 -14.50 -9.21 8.25
N ALA A 133 -13.32 -9.39 7.67
CA ALA A 133 -12.19 -10.00 8.35
C ALA A 133 -11.49 -9.06 9.34
N ALA A 134 -11.59 -7.74 9.13
CA ALA A 134 -10.98 -6.71 9.96
C ALA A 134 -11.97 -5.57 10.27
N PRO A 135 -13.01 -5.83 11.07
CA PRO A 135 -14.09 -4.88 11.33
C PRO A 135 -13.61 -3.62 12.09
N ASP A 136 -12.49 -3.70 12.80
CA ASP A 136 -11.88 -2.58 13.51
C ASP A 136 -11.02 -1.67 12.59
N SER A 137 -10.84 -2.06 11.32
CA SER A 137 -10.09 -1.29 10.34
C SER A 137 -11.06 -0.47 9.47
N PRO A 138 -11.11 0.86 9.62
CA PRO A 138 -11.96 1.71 8.77
C PRO A 138 -11.65 1.49 7.29
N LEU A 139 -12.69 1.22 6.49
CA LEU A 139 -12.60 1.05 5.05
C LEU A 139 -13.37 2.17 4.35
N TYR A 140 -12.66 2.96 3.58
CA TYR A 140 -13.19 4.09 2.83
C TYR A 140 -13.29 3.74 1.35
N LEU A 141 -14.49 3.96 0.78
CA LEU A 141 -14.73 3.85 -0.66
C LEU A 141 -14.80 5.24 -1.27
N TYR A 142 -14.13 5.39 -2.41
CA TYR A 142 -14.09 6.62 -3.20
C TYR A 142 -14.73 6.39 -4.56
N ASP A 143 -15.39 7.40 -5.10
CA ASP A 143 -15.94 7.40 -6.46
C ASP A 143 -14.81 7.49 -7.51
N ALA A 144 -13.99 6.42 -7.59
CA ALA A 144 -12.74 6.38 -8.34
C ALA A 144 -12.39 4.95 -8.76
N GLY A 145 -11.48 4.81 -9.75
CA GLY A 145 -10.93 3.54 -10.23
C GLY A 145 -9.68 3.07 -9.48
N HIS A 146 -8.96 2.09 -10.08
CA HIS A 146 -7.71 1.57 -9.52
C HIS A 146 -6.58 2.59 -9.64
N GLY A 147 -5.84 2.78 -8.55
CA GLY A 147 -4.67 3.68 -8.60
C GLY A 147 -5.02 5.16 -8.67
N PHE A 148 -6.17 5.57 -8.13
CA PHE A 148 -6.66 6.96 -8.16
C PHE A 148 -5.69 8.00 -7.55
N CYS A 149 -4.71 7.57 -6.76
CA CYS A 149 -3.67 8.46 -6.24
C CYS A 149 -2.52 8.70 -7.22
N ARG A 150 -2.43 7.94 -8.32
CA ARG A 150 -1.28 8.00 -9.23
C ARG A 150 -1.52 9.01 -10.35
N LYS A 151 -0.83 10.16 -10.32
CA LYS A 151 -0.84 11.11 -11.44
C LYS A 151 -0.36 10.45 -12.74
N GLY A 152 -1.01 10.78 -13.84
CA GLY A 152 -0.76 10.21 -15.16
C GLY A 152 -1.38 8.84 -15.40
N SER A 153 -2.12 8.28 -14.45
CA SER A 153 -3.03 7.15 -14.67
C SER A 153 -4.34 7.64 -15.30
N SER A 154 -4.97 6.78 -16.12
CA SER A 154 -6.35 7.01 -16.59
C SER A 154 -7.36 7.08 -15.43
N ASP A 155 -7.06 6.43 -14.34
CA ASP A 155 -7.90 6.35 -13.13
C ASP A 155 -7.54 7.40 -12.08
N PHE A 156 -6.63 8.34 -12.39
CA PHE A 156 -6.28 9.40 -11.45
C PHE A 156 -7.49 10.28 -11.14
N ASP A 157 -7.78 10.40 -9.85
CA ASP A 157 -8.81 11.30 -9.33
C ASP A 157 -8.22 12.16 -8.20
N GLY A 158 -8.08 13.46 -8.48
CA GLY A 158 -7.47 14.40 -7.53
C GLY A 158 -8.31 14.60 -6.27
N VAL A 159 -9.63 14.55 -6.38
CA VAL A 159 -10.54 14.74 -5.23
C VAL A 159 -10.47 13.52 -4.30
N ALA A 160 -10.58 12.32 -4.87
CA ALA A 160 -10.46 11.08 -4.11
C ALA A 160 -9.07 10.95 -3.46
N ARG A 161 -8.00 11.28 -4.23
CA ARG A 161 -6.62 11.27 -3.73
C ARG A 161 -6.45 12.21 -2.53
N ASP A 162 -6.84 13.47 -2.67
CA ASP A 162 -6.60 14.48 -1.64
C ASP A 162 -7.41 14.16 -0.39
N LEU A 163 -8.64 13.68 -0.53
CA LEU A 163 -9.45 13.22 0.59
C LEU A 163 -8.85 11.98 1.28
N ALA A 164 -8.36 11.00 0.51
CA ALA A 164 -7.75 9.80 1.07
C ALA A 164 -6.44 10.11 1.80
N LEU A 165 -5.58 10.96 1.22
CA LEU A 165 -4.34 11.39 1.86
C LEU A 165 -4.60 12.24 3.10
N SER A 166 -5.61 13.13 3.09
CA SER A 166 -6.02 13.90 4.26
C SER A 166 -6.51 13.03 5.43
N ARG A 167 -7.18 11.91 5.13
CA ARG A 167 -7.59 10.95 6.15
C ARG A 167 -6.42 10.14 6.71
N THR A 168 -5.34 10.05 5.96
CA THR A 168 -4.13 9.30 6.35
C THR A 168 -3.23 10.11 7.28
N LEU A 169 -3.24 11.45 7.17
CA LEU A 169 -2.51 12.37 8.06
C LEU A 169 -3.15 12.46 9.45
#